data_5c5832a1dd1398d6158c6a556a038472
#
_entry.id   5c5832a1dd1398d6158c6a556a038472
#
_cell.length_a   1.000
_cell.length_b   1.000
_cell.length_c   1.000
_cell.angle_alpha   90.00
_cell.angle_beta   90.00
_cell.angle_gamma   90.00
#
_symmetry.space_group_name_H-M   'P 1'
#
loop_
_entity.id
_entity.type
_entity.pdbx_description
1 polymer ?
#
loop_
_entity_poly.entity_id
_entity_poly.type
_entity_poly.pdbx_seq_one_letter_code
_entity_poly.pdbx_strand_id
1 'polypeptide(L)'
;MLRAIRNRAVRDNLVEAIPQLFSNVHTGIEKTRKRAVQENVILGLVALQLLSPALQLARDLFLFSYYARGMAFVDLAHLTRKNIVGDKIVYIRRKTGQELQIRLLPEMRKLIARYQYVSGPFLFPVLTGSRPDYIGYQSALRVQNKRLKKLGKMVGADLSTYIARHTWASVAAQKGIPEELISQGMGHESVKTTRIYMALLDTSRVDRANEIVIHKKDCKSKPVCKAVL
;
A
#
# COMPACT_ATOMS: atom_id res chain seq x y z
N MET A 1 -20.52 13.64 1.14
CA MET A 1 -20.33 14.62 2.23
C MET A 1 -21.60 15.38 2.53
N LEU A 2 -22.20 16.14 1.61
CA LEU A 2 -23.45 16.94 1.84
C LEU A 2 -24.62 16.12 2.39
N ARG A 3 -24.88 14.90 1.85
CA ARG A 3 -25.92 13.99 2.38
C ARG A 3 -25.72 13.66 3.86
N ALA A 4 -24.49 13.38 4.29
CA ALA A 4 -24.18 13.04 5.68
C ALA A 4 -24.40 14.24 6.61
N ILE A 5 -23.96 15.44 6.18
CA ILE A 5 -24.17 16.69 6.94
C ILE A 5 -25.65 16.95 7.11
N ARG A 6 -26.42 16.87 6.02
CA ARG A 6 -27.86 17.10 6.09
C ARG A 6 -28.62 16.07 6.93
N ASN A 7 -28.28 14.78 6.78
CA ASN A 7 -28.90 13.75 7.59
C ASN A 7 -28.61 13.93 9.09
N ARG A 8 -27.46 14.52 9.42
CA ARG A 8 -27.17 14.91 10.80
C ARG A 8 -28.01 16.10 11.24
N ALA A 9 -28.08 17.15 10.41
CA ALA A 9 -28.92 18.33 10.72
C ALA A 9 -30.41 17.97 10.89
N VAL A 10 -30.93 17.02 10.09
CA VAL A 10 -32.32 16.53 10.29
C VAL A 10 -32.43 15.75 11.61
N ARG A 11 -31.48 14.90 11.97
CA ARG A 11 -31.50 14.19 13.26
C ARG A 11 -31.41 15.14 14.45
N ASP A 12 -30.68 16.22 14.30
CA ASP A 12 -30.47 17.25 15.33
C ASP A 12 -31.62 18.29 15.31
N ASN A 13 -32.70 18.05 14.54
CA ASN A 13 -33.87 18.93 14.35
C ASN A 13 -33.55 20.39 13.92
N LEU A 14 -32.40 20.56 13.24
CA LEU A 14 -31.96 21.85 12.72
C LEU A 14 -32.59 22.21 11.36
N VAL A 15 -33.05 21.21 10.61
CA VAL A 15 -33.71 21.36 9.30
C VAL A 15 -34.75 20.27 9.11
N GLU A 16 -35.82 20.59 8.37
CA GLU A 16 -36.86 19.63 8.04
C GLU A 16 -36.39 18.52 7.10
N ALA A 17 -36.96 17.33 7.26
CA ALA A 17 -36.72 16.21 6.38
C ALA A 17 -37.46 16.43 5.04
N ILE A 18 -36.72 16.62 3.95
CA ILE A 18 -37.27 16.64 2.60
C ILE A 18 -37.12 15.23 2.01
N PRO A 19 -38.21 14.52 1.71
CA PRO A 19 -38.17 13.21 1.07
C PRO A 19 -37.43 13.28 -0.24
N GLN A 20 -36.60 12.26 -0.51
CA GLN A 20 -35.94 12.06 -1.79
C GLN A 20 -35.00 13.20 -2.29
N LEU A 21 -34.58 14.13 -1.44
CA LEU A 21 -33.75 15.28 -1.83
C LEU A 21 -32.47 14.86 -2.62
N PHE A 22 -31.99 13.65 -2.39
CA PHE A 22 -30.80 13.12 -3.07
C PHE A 22 -31.11 11.92 -4.00
N SER A 23 -32.36 11.74 -4.45
CA SER A 23 -32.75 10.62 -5.32
C SER A 23 -32.00 10.61 -6.65
N ASN A 24 -31.79 11.80 -7.22
CA ASN A 24 -31.08 11.96 -8.50
C ASN A 24 -29.56 12.13 -8.36
N VAL A 25 -29.03 12.03 -7.14
CA VAL A 25 -27.58 12.11 -6.91
C VAL A 25 -27.01 10.71 -6.89
N HIS A 26 -26.16 10.39 -7.87
CA HIS A 26 -25.45 9.11 -7.90
C HIS A 26 -24.58 8.96 -6.64
N THR A 27 -24.90 7.97 -5.82
CA THR A 27 -24.17 7.64 -4.59
C THR A 27 -23.53 6.25 -4.64
N GLY A 28 -23.49 5.68 -5.83
CA GLY A 28 -22.83 4.40 -6.07
C GLY A 28 -21.31 4.49 -5.93
N ILE A 29 -20.70 3.38 -5.61
CA ILE A 29 -19.23 3.24 -5.67
C ILE A 29 -18.88 3.03 -7.14
N GLU A 30 -18.32 4.04 -7.79
CA GLU A 30 -17.76 3.86 -9.15
C GLU A 30 -16.69 2.77 -9.11
N LYS A 31 -16.69 1.91 -10.16
CA LYS A 31 -15.63 0.91 -10.33
C LYS A 31 -14.30 1.64 -10.41
N THR A 32 -13.50 1.54 -9.37
CA THR A 32 -12.16 2.13 -9.34
C THR A 32 -11.30 1.49 -10.42
N ARG A 33 -10.65 2.34 -11.23
CA ARG A 33 -9.72 1.89 -12.27
C ARG A 33 -8.66 0.98 -11.67
N LYS A 34 -8.31 -0.13 -12.34
CA LYS A 34 -7.19 -1.00 -11.95
C LYS A 34 -5.94 -0.14 -11.80
N ARG A 35 -5.35 -0.11 -10.62
CA ARG A 35 -4.17 0.70 -10.31
C ARG A 35 -2.92 -0.12 -10.00
N ALA A 36 -3.07 -1.43 -9.77
CA ALA A 36 -1.94 -2.32 -9.56
C ALA A 36 -1.12 -2.47 -10.85
N VAL A 37 0.19 -2.51 -10.72
CA VAL A 37 1.10 -2.91 -11.79
C VAL A 37 1.52 -4.36 -11.61
N GLN A 38 2.05 -4.97 -12.68
CA GLN A 38 2.56 -6.34 -12.63
C GLN A 38 3.88 -6.42 -11.85
N GLU A 39 4.22 -7.59 -11.32
CA GLU A 39 5.43 -7.81 -10.53
C GLU A 39 6.72 -7.53 -11.33
N ASN A 40 6.70 -7.75 -12.66
CA ASN A 40 7.81 -7.40 -13.54
C ASN A 40 8.17 -5.91 -13.53
N VAL A 41 7.18 -5.02 -13.33
CA VAL A 41 7.42 -3.57 -13.18
C VAL A 41 8.21 -3.29 -11.89
N ILE A 42 7.91 -4.00 -10.81
CA ILE A 42 8.68 -3.90 -9.55
C ILE A 42 10.12 -4.35 -9.78
N LEU A 43 10.34 -5.49 -10.45
CA LEU A 43 11.67 -5.98 -10.82
C LEU A 43 12.40 -4.97 -11.72
N GLY A 44 11.72 -4.40 -12.70
CA GLY A 44 12.25 -3.33 -13.55
C GLY A 44 12.72 -2.12 -12.74
N LEU A 45 11.92 -1.66 -11.77
CA LEU A 45 12.31 -0.56 -10.89
C LEU A 45 13.54 -0.88 -10.04
N VAL A 46 13.66 -2.11 -9.55
CA VAL A 46 14.84 -2.56 -8.79
C VAL A 46 16.11 -2.53 -9.66
N ALA A 47 15.99 -2.92 -10.92
CA ALA A 47 17.11 -3.00 -11.86
C ALA A 47 17.54 -1.64 -12.42
N LEU A 48 16.71 -0.57 -12.31
CA LEU A 48 17.04 0.74 -12.88
C LEU A 48 18.34 1.30 -12.29
N GLN A 49 19.26 1.68 -13.18
CA GLN A 49 20.43 2.49 -12.86
C GLN A 49 20.04 3.97 -12.97
N LEU A 50 20.08 4.70 -11.88
CA LEU A 50 19.63 6.09 -11.81
C LEU A 50 20.78 7.01 -11.38
N LEU A 51 21.14 7.95 -12.25
CA LEU A 51 22.16 8.98 -11.94
C LEU A 51 21.59 10.10 -11.06
N SER A 52 20.29 10.37 -11.15
CA SER A 52 19.64 11.44 -10.38
C SER A 52 19.32 10.97 -8.95
N PRO A 53 19.93 11.56 -7.91
CA PRO A 53 19.61 11.23 -6.51
C PRO A 53 18.14 11.42 -6.17
N ALA A 54 17.50 12.42 -6.82
CA ALA A 54 16.08 12.70 -6.62
C ALA A 54 15.17 11.59 -7.18
N LEU A 55 15.51 11.01 -8.34
CA LEU A 55 14.78 9.85 -8.88
C LEU A 55 15.10 8.59 -8.11
N GLN A 56 16.33 8.43 -7.66
CA GLN A 56 16.74 7.31 -6.81
C GLN A 56 15.94 7.30 -5.50
N LEU A 57 15.83 8.44 -4.82
CA LEU A 57 15.00 8.56 -3.61
C LEU A 57 13.54 8.21 -3.92
N ALA A 58 12.98 8.72 -5.01
CA ALA A 58 11.59 8.46 -5.37
C ALA A 58 11.31 6.97 -5.63
N ARG A 59 12.23 6.27 -6.33
CA ARG A 59 12.20 4.82 -6.54
C ARG A 59 12.28 4.08 -5.21
N ASP A 60 13.23 4.44 -4.38
CA ASP A 60 13.51 3.75 -3.13
C ASP A 60 12.33 3.87 -2.14
N LEU A 61 11.68 5.03 -2.08
CA LEU A 61 10.46 5.23 -1.30
C LEU A 61 9.28 4.37 -1.83
N PHE A 62 9.16 4.25 -3.14
CA PHE A 62 8.12 3.41 -3.74
C PHE A 62 8.36 1.92 -3.43
N LEU A 63 9.60 1.45 -3.62
CA LEU A 63 9.99 0.07 -3.30
C LEU A 63 9.86 -0.22 -1.81
N PHE A 64 10.25 0.72 -0.95
CA PHE A 64 10.09 0.57 0.49
C PHE A 64 8.61 0.45 0.87
N SER A 65 7.74 1.30 0.32
CA SER A 65 6.29 1.17 0.50
C SER A 65 5.78 -0.20 0.10
N TYR A 66 6.21 -0.71 -1.06
CA TYR A 66 5.84 -2.04 -1.55
C TYR A 66 6.30 -3.15 -0.59
N TYR A 67 7.58 -3.15 -0.19
CA TYR A 67 8.13 -4.14 0.75
C TYR A 67 7.51 -4.05 2.15
N ALA A 68 7.08 -2.85 2.54
CA ALA A 68 6.37 -2.60 3.80
C ALA A 68 4.85 -2.83 3.69
N ARG A 69 4.42 -3.85 2.94
CA ARG A 69 3.00 -4.26 2.79
C ARG A 69 2.11 -3.14 2.24
N GLY A 70 2.65 -2.31 1.36
CA GLY A 70 1.94 -1.16 0.82
C GLY A 70 1.73 -0.04 1.84
N MET A 71 2.73 0.24 2.67
CA MET A 71 2.69 1.36 3.63
C MET A 71 2.30 2.66 2.91
N ALA A 72 1.33 3.40 3.47
CA ALA A 72 0.89 4.66 2.89
C ALA A 72 2.03 5.69 2.90
N PHE A 73 2.11 6.53 1.86
CA PHE A 73 3.18 7.53 1.76
C PHE A 73 3.20 8.50 2.94
N VAL A 74 2.03 8.83 3.50
CA VAL A 74 1.95 9.67 4.70
C VAL A 74 2.63 9.03 5.90
N ASP A 75 2.46 7.74 6.10
CA ASP A 75 3.09 7.01 7.21
C ASP A 75 4.60 6.91 6.97
N LEU A 76 4.99 6.51 5.74
CA LEU A 76 6.39 6.39 5.33
C LEU A 76 7.17 7.69 5.47
N ALA A 77 6.60 8.82 5.03
CA ALA A 77 7.25 10.13 5.08
C ALA A 77 7.54 10.61 6.51
N HIS A 78 6.75 10.13 7.47
CA HIS A 78 6.89 10.48 8.88
C HIS A 78 7.64 9.42 9.73
N LEU A 79 8.12 8.33 9.12
CA LEU A 79 8.95 7.37 9.84
C LEU A 79 10.22 8.04 10.37
N THR A 80 10.55 7.73 11.60
CA THR A 80 11.78 8.13 12.27
C THR A 80 12.62 6.89 12.59
N ARG A 81 13.87 7.07 12.99
CA ARG A 81 14.71 5.96 13.46
C ARG A 81 14.15 5.26 14.70
N LYS A 82 13.37 5.98 15.53
CA LYS A 82 12.70 5.42 16.71
C LYS A 82 11.62 4.39 16.37
N ASN A 83 11.12 4.41 15.13
CA ASN A 83 10.18 3.39 14.65
C ASN A 83 10.84 2.03 14.38
N ILE A 84 12.18 1.97 14.34
CA ILE A 84 12.91 0.72 14.19
C ILE A 84 13.14 0.13 15.59
N VAL A 85 12.46 -0.99 15.86
CA VAL A 85 12.54 -1.70 17.15
C VAL A 85 13.00 -3.13 16.85
N GLY A 86 14.27 -3.41 17.11
CA GLY A 86 14.89 -4.71 16.80
C GLY A 86 14.87 -5.02 15.31
N ASP A 87 14.16 -6.07 14.93
CA ASP A 87 14.00 -6.52 13.54
C ASP A 87 12.71 -6.03 12.89
N LYS A 88 11.99 -5.07 13.51
CA LYS A 88 10.68 -4.59 13.04
C LYS A 88 10.64 -3.07 12.91
N ILE A 89 9.73 -2.62 12.05
CA ILE A 89 9.21 -1.24 12.07
C ILE A 89 7.88 -1.26 12.81
N VAL A 90 7.77 -0.42 13.85
CA VAL A 90 6.56 -0.22 14.64
C VAL A 90 6.08 1.21 14.44
N TYR A 91 4.86 1.39 13.98
CA TYR A 91 4.29 2.71 13.74
C TYR A 91 2.78 2.75 13.90
N ILE A 92 2.27 3.91 14.25
CA ILE A 92 0.82 4.17 14.32
C ILE A 92 0.38 4.71 12.97
N ARG A 93 -0.55 4.02 12.33
CA ARG A 93 -1.12 4.42 11.05
C ARG A 93 -1.90 5.72 11.18
N ARG A 94 -1.49 6.77 10.47
CA ARG A 94 -2.07 8.11 10.61
C ARG A 94 -3.55 8.21 10.24
N LYS A 95 -4.03 7.36 9.34
CA LYS A 95 -5.43 7.37 8.91
C LYS A 95 -6.39 6.72 9.92
N THR A 96 -5.96 5.69 10.63
CA THR A 96 -6.85 4.85 11.47
C THR A 96 -6.43 4.79 12.93
N GLY A 97 -5.25 5.31 13.30
CA GLY A 97 -4.73 5.21 14.66
C GLY A 97 -4.26 3.80 15.07
N GLN A 98 -4.33 2.82 14.16
CA GLN A 98 -3.93 1.45 14.44
C GLN A 98 -2.41 1.33 14.46
N GLU A 99 -1.87 0.64 15.47
CA GLU A 99 -0.47 0.24 15.49
C GLU A 99 -0.23 -0.91 14.51
N LEU A 100 0.81 -0.77 13.71
CA LEU A 100 1.26 -1.79 12.78
C LEU A 100 2.72 -2.14 13.03
N GLN A 101 3.02 -3.44 12.99
CA GLN A 101 4.35 -3.98 13.12
C GLN A 101 4.73 -4.71 11.84
N ILE A 102 5.85 -4.33 11.23
CA ILE A 102 6.33 -4.90 9.97
C ILE A 102 7.77 -5.37 10.15
N ARG A 103 8.03 -6.64 9.89
CA ARG A 103 9.41 -7.17 9.92
C ARG A 103 10.25 -6.49 8.86
N LEU A 104 11.45 -6.07 9.25
CA LEU A 104 12.45 -5.48 8.34
C LEU A 104 13.09 -6.58 7.50
N LEU A 105 12.71 -6.61 6.24
CA LEU A 105 13.34 -7.48 5.24
C LEU A 105 14.73 -6.96 4.84
N PRO A 106 15.65 -7.82 4.33
CA PRO A 106 16.96 -7.39 3.88
C PRO A 106 16.93 -6.26 2.86
N GLU A 107 15.96 -6.28 1.94
CA GLU A 107 15.74 -5.24 0.92
C GLU A 107 15.41 -3.89 1.57
N MET A 108 14.56 -3.89 2.61
CA MET A 108 14.22 -2.68 3.35
C MET A 108 15.42 -2.12 4.11
N ARG A 109 16.23 -3.00 4.73
CA ARG A 109 17.45 -2.59 5.43
C ARG A 109 18.46 -1.94 4.48
N LYS A 110 18.63 -2.48 3.25
CA LYS A 110 19.50 -1.88 2.21
C LYS A 110 19.02 -0.48 1.82
N LEU A 111 17.69 -0.28 1.70
CA LEU A 111 17.13 1.03 1.40
C LEU A 111 17.35 2.03 2.55
N ILE A 112 17.14 1.62 3.80
CA ILE A 112 17.38 2.45 4.99
C ILE A 112 18.86 2.84 5.08
N ALA A 113 19.77 1.89 4.91
CA ALA A 113 21.20 2.13 5.02
C ALA A 113 21.70 3.20 4.04
N ARG A 114 21.08 3.31 2.86
CA ARG A 114 21.41 4.34 1.86
C ARG A 114 21.21 5.76 2.35
N TYR A 115 20.28 5.96 3.28
CA TYR A 115 19.93 7.28 3.81
C TYR A 115 20.35 7.48 5.28
N GLN A 116 21.19 6.60 5.83
CA GLN A 116 21.55 6.63 7.26
C GLN A 116 22.33 7.88 7.69
N TYR A 117 23.07 8.51 6.76
CA TYR A 117 23.87 9.70 7.01
C TYR A 117 23.15 11.01 6.66
N VAL A 118 21.92 10.94 6.19
CA VAL A 118 21.15 12.15 5.91
C VAL A 118 20.68 12.76 7.22
N SER A 119 20.97 14.05 7.41
CA SER A 119 20.55 14.81 8.59
C SER A 119 19.04 14.95 8.67
N GLY A 120 18.49 14.91 9.89
CA GLY A 120 17.08 15.13 10.15
C GLY A 120 16.45 14.06 11.03
N PRO A 121 15.22 14.30 11.52
CA PRO A 121 14.53 13.39 12.43
C PRO A 121 13.93 12.18 11.72
N PHE A 122 13.70 12.26 10.41
CA PHE A 122 13.00 11.24 9.64
C PHE A 122 13.95 10.17 9.09
N LEU A 123 13.39 8.99 8.87
CA LEU A 123 14.12 7.85 8.34
C LEU A 123 14.57 8.09 6.88
N PHE A 124 13.78 8.82 6.12
CA PHE A 124 14.05 9.21 4.74
C PHE A 124 13.96 10.73 4.58
N PRO A 125 14.77 11.35 3.71
CA PRO A 125 14.80 12.80 3.50
C PRO A 125 13.62 13.28 2.65
N VAL A 126 12.40 13.08 3.14
CA VAL A 126 11.15 13.45 2.45
C VAL A 126 10.62 14.77 2.97
N LEU A 127 10.65 14.93 4.29
CA LEU A 127 10.12 16.08 4.99
C LEU A 127 11.26 16.86 5.65
N THR A 128 11.13 18.18 5.67
CA THR A 128 12.07 19.10 6.32
C THR A 128 11.50 19.60 7.63
N GLY A 129 12.39 19.92 8.56
CA GLY A 129 12.02 20.40 9.90
C GLY A 129 11.58 19.28 10.85
N SER A 130 11.46 19.63 12.14
CA SER A 130 11.12 18.68 13.21
C SER A 130 9.62 18.37 13.29
N ARG A 131 8.78 19.28 12.82
CA ARG A 131 7.31 19.15 12.77
C ARG A 131 6.81 19.68 11.42
N PRO A 132 6.83 18.81 10.36
CA PRO A 132 6.32 19.22 9.07
C PRO A 132 4.83 19.49 9.15
N ASP A 133 4.42 20.61 8.59
CA ASP A 133 3.02 20.98 8.46
C ASP A 133 2.32 20.21 7.34
N TYR A 134 1.01 20.39 7.24
CA TYR A 134 0.21 19.77 6.17
C TYR A 134 0.65 20.23 4.77
N ILE A 135 1.05 21.50 4.61
CA ILE A 135 1.47 22.09 3.33
C ILE A 135 2.78 21.46 2.87
N GLY A 136 3.76 21.32 3.77
CA GLY A 136 5.04 20.66 3.48
C GLY A 136 4.84 19.21 3.05
N TYR A 137 3.98 18.46 3.73
CA TYR A 137 3.63 17.11 3.32
C TYR A 137 2.97 17.07 1.92
N GLN A 138 2.00 17.95 1.65
CA GLN A 138 1.33 17.99 0.35
C GLN A 138 2.32 18.33 -0.78
N SER A 139 3.26 19.23 -0.53
CA SER A 139 4.34 19.54 -1.47
C SER A 139 5.21 18.31 -1.74
N ALA A 140 5.67 17.63 -0.70
CA ALA A 140 6.46 16.41 -0.82
C ALA A 140 5.72 15.31 -1.60
N LEU A 141 4.43 15.13 -1.36
CA LEU A 141 3.58 14.17 -2.07
C LEU A 141 3.48 14.50 -3.57
N ARG A 142 3.29 15.78 -3.92
CA ARG A 142 3.25 16.23 -5.34
C ARG A 142 4.58 15.97 -6.04
N VAL A 143 5.70 16.33 -5.39
CA VAL A 143 7.04 16.10 -5.90
C VAL A 143 7.30 14.60 -6.10
N GLN A 144 6.97 13.78 -5.11
CA GLN A 144 7.10 12.33 -5.20
C GLN A 144 6.32 11.76 -6.39
N ASN A 145 5.05 12.12 -6.53
CA ASN A 145 4.22 11.64 -7.64
C ASN A 145 4.75 12.13 -9.01
N LYS A 146 5.26 13.36 -9.10
CA LYS A 146 5.91 13.87 -10.34
C LYS A 146 7.14 13.03 -10.71
N ARG A 147 7.97 12.65 -9.74
CA ARG A 147 9.13 11.79 -9.94
C ARG A 147 8.72 10.35 -10.31
N LEU A 148 7.71 9.81 -9.64
CA LEU A 148 7.17 8.48 -9.96
C LEU A 148 6.61 8.40 -11.38
N LYS A 149 5.96 9.45 -11.89
CA LYS A 149 5.54 9.49 -13.30
C LYS A 149 6.72 9.42 -14.27
N LYS A 150 7.86 10.04 -13.94
CA LYS A 150 9.09 9.93 -14.76
C LYS A 150 9.63 8.50 -14.73
N LEU A 151 9.73 7.89 -13.55
CA LEU A 151 10.14 6.49 -13.39
C LEU A 151 9.21 5.52 -14.11
N GLY A 152 7.89 5.79 -14.04
CA GLY A 152 6.88 5.01 -14.73
C GLY A 152 7.09 4.95 -16.23
N LYS A 153 7.46 6.08 -16.85
CA LYS A 153 7.81 6.11 -18.29
C LYS A 153 9.01 5.22 -18.62
N MET A 154 9.99 5.10 -17.70
CA MET A 154 11.19 4.27 -17.91
C MET A 154 10.87 2.77 -17.85
N VAL A 155 9.83 2.39 -17.08
CA VAL A 155 9.44 0.97 -16.90
C VAL A 155 8.11 0.62 -17.60
N GLY A 156 7.58 1.52 -18.44
CA GLY A 156 6.34 1.30 -19.21
C GLY A 156 5.07 1.19 -18.35
N ALA A 157 5.02 1.88 -17.21
CA ALA A 157 3.87 1.81 -16.29
C ALA A 157 3.47 3.19 -15.75
N ASP A 158 2.20 3.38 -15.41
CA ASP A 158 1.77 4.56 -14.67
C ASP A 158 2.05 4.34 -13.18
N LEU A 159 2.83 5.21 -12.55
CA LEU A 159 3.23 5.08 -11.15
C LEU A 159 2.78 6.29 -10.32
N SER A 160 2.30 5.99 -9.12
CA SER A 160 2.03 6.95 -8.05
C SER A 160 2.31 6.33 -6.69
N THR A 161 2.37 7.14 -5.65
CA THR A 161 2.59 6.65 -4.27
C THR A 161 1.56 5.61 -3.83
N TYR A 162 0.35 5.66 -4.38
CA TYR A 162 -0.73 4.76 -4.02
C TYR A 162 -0.64 3.40 -4.73
N ILE A 163 0.02 3.34 -5.89
CA ILE A 163 0.16 2.12 -6.71
C ILE A 163 0.97 1.06 -5.98
N ALA A 164 1.99 1.41 -5.21
CA ALA A 164 2.75 0.45 -4.42
C ALA A 164 1.84 -0.41 -3.52
N ARG A 165 0.85 0.22 -2.88
CA ARG A 165 -0.13 -0.43 -2.01
C ARG A 165 -1.07 -1.35 -2.78
N HIS A 166 -1.60 -0.88 -3.92
CA HIS A 166 -2.44 -1.70 -4.79
C HIS A 166 -1.67 -2.91 -5.33
N THR A 167 -0.44 -2.69 -5.76
CA THR A 167 0.40 -3.74 -6.32
C THR A 167 0.70 -4.82 -5.28
N TRP A 168 1.09 -4.43 -4.05
CA TRP A 168 1.34 -5.41 -2.99
C TRP A 168 0.10 -6.27 -2.72
N ALA A 169 -1.09 -5.65 -2.58
CA ALA A 169 -2.33 -6.38 -2.34
C ALA A 169 -2.67 -7.33 -3.50
N SER A 170 -2.54 -6.86 -4.74
CA SER A 170 -2.84 -7.67 -5.93
C SER A 170 -1.86 -8.83 -6.08
N VAL A 171 -0.56 -8.60 -5.87
CA VAL A 171 0.46 -9.67 -5.93
C VAL A 171 0.25 -10.68 -4.80
N ALA A 172 -0.04 -10.23 -3.57
CA ALA A 172 -0.36 -11.11 -2.46
C ALA A 172 -1.56 -12.00 -2.77
N ALA A 173 -2.64 -11.40 -3.30
CA ALA A 173 -3.81 -12.13 -3.74
C ALA A 173 -3.50 -13.13 -4.85
N GLN A 174 -2.71 -12.76 -5.86
CA GLN A 174 -2.26 -13.66 -6.93
C GLN A 174 -1.44 -14.85 -6.40
N LYS A 175 -0.64 -14.63 -5.35
CA LYS A 175 0.14 -15.67 -4.67
C LYS A 175 -0.70 -16.53 -3.71
N GLY A 176 -2.00 -16.33 -3.64
CA GLY A 176 -2.92 -17.15 -2.84
C GLY A 176 -3.01 -16.76 -1.38
N ILE A 177 -2.48 -15.60 -0.97
CA ILE A 177 -2.61 -15.15 0.41
C ILE A 177 -4.10 -14.82 0.69
N PRO A 178 -4.68 -15.32 1.79
CA PRO A 178 -6.07 -15.05 2.17
C PRO A 178 -6.36 -13.54 2.32
N GLU A 179 -7.58 -13.14 1.95
CA GLU A 179 -8.02 -11.73 2.01
C GLU A 179 -7.89 -11.13 3.41
N GLU A 180 -8.18 -11.92 4.42
CA GLU A 180 -8.12 -11.52 5.83
C GLU A 180 -6.69 -11.16 6.22
N LEU A 181 -5.69 -11.97 5.82
CA LEU A 181 -4.28 -11.71 6.07
C LEU A 181 -3.78 -10.49 5.30
N ILE A 182 -4.25 -10.29 4.05
CA ILE A 182 -3.95 -9.09 3.27
C ILE A 182 -4.54 -7.86 3.97
N SER A 183 -5.80 -7.94 4.41
CA SER A 183 -6.51 -6.88 5.12
C SER A 183 -5.79 -6.48 6.41
N GLN A 184 -5.45 -7.46 7.22
CA GLN A 184 -4.70 -7.27 8.47
C GLN A 184 -3.31 -6.68 8.20
N GLY A 185 -2.59 -7.24 7.22
CA GLY A 185 -1.24 -6.78 6.84
C GLY A 185 -1.21 -5.33 6.35
N MET A 186 -2.30 -4.86 5.75
CA MET A 186 -2.48 -3.48 5.29
C MET A 186 -3.07 -2.56 6.37
N GLY A 187 -3.49 -3.09 7.51
CA GLY A 187 -4.17 -2.33 8.56
C GLY A 187 -5.53 -1.79 8.12
N HIS A 188 -6.34 -2.60 7.45
CA HIS A 188 -7.71 -2.23 7.13
C HIS A 188 -8.66 -2.69 8.25
N GLU A 189 -9.60 -1.83 8.62
CA GLU A 189 -10.65 -2.16 9.60
C GLU A 189 -11.68 -3.14 9.03
N SER A 190 -11.77 -3.24 7.70
CA SER A 190 -12.73 -4.09 7.01
C SER A 190 -12.13 -4.76 5.78
N VAL A 191 -12.43 -6.04 5.61
CA VAL A 191 -12.08 -6.83 4.42
C VAL A 191 -12.69 -6.22 3.15
N LYS A 192 -13.87 -5.57 3.23
CA LYS A 192 -14.48 -4.84 2.10
C LYS A 192 -13.54 -3.81 1.50
N THR A 193 -12.76 -3.10 2.34
CA THR A 193 -11.75 -2.14 1.87
C THR A 193 -10.64 -2.84 1.09
N THR A 194 -10.24 -4.04 1.50
CA THR A 194 -9.20 -4.82 0.82
C THR A 194 -9.66 -5.30 -0.55
N ARG A 195 -10.93 -5.70 -0.71
CA ARG A 195 -11.51 -6.13 -1.98
C ARG A 195 -11.44 -5.08 -3.07
N ILE A 196 -11.51 -3.79 -2.73
CA ILE A 196 -11.32 -2.69 -3.69
C ILE A 196 -9.92 -2.72 -4.31
N TYR A 197 -8.90 -3.15 -3.55
CA TYR A 197 -7.51 -3.24 -4.01
C TYR A 197 -7.26 -4.50 -4.83
N MET A 198 -7.99 -5.57 -4.54
CA MET A 198 -7.85 -6.87 -5.21
C MET A 198 -8.72 -7.00 -6.46
N ALA A 199 -9.27 -5.89 -6.96
CA ALA A 199 -10.24 -5.84 -8.03
C ALA A 199 -9.95 -6.82 -9.18
N LEU A 200 -10.83 -7.81 -9.32
CA LEU A 200 -10.89 -8.87 -10.31
C LEU A 200 -9.77 -9.92 -10.15
N LEU A 201 -10.03 -10.87 -9.26
CA LEU A 201 -9.44 -12.19 -9.37
C LEU A 201 -9.78 -12.73 -10.75
N ASP A 202 -8.77 -13.02 -11.53
CA ASP A 202 -8.89 -13.68 -12.81
C ASP A 202 -9.68 -14.98 -12.63
N THR A 203 -10.62 -15.28 -13.53
CA THR A 203 -11.39 -16.53 -13.53
C THR A 203 -10.50 -17.76 -13.49
N SER A 204 -9.27 -17.65 -14.02
CA SER A 204 -8.22 -18.69 -13.94
C SER A 204 -7.94 -19.18 -12.51
N ARG A 205 -8.17 -18.36 -11.48
CA ARG A 205 -8.01 -18.79 -10.07
C ARG A 205 -9.19 -19.62 -9.59
N VAL A 206 -10.40 -19.33 -10.06
CA VAL A 206 -11.58 -20.14 -9.76
C VAL A 206 -11.45 -21.49 -10.46
N ASP A 207 -10.98 -21.49 -11.71
CA ASP A 207 -10.72 -22.70 -12.50
C ASP A 207 -9.65 -23.57 -11.82
N ARG A 208 -8.55 -22.96 -11.38
CA ARG A 208 -7.49 -23.67 -10.65
C ARG A 208 -7.95 -24.21 -9.30
N ALA A 209 -8.79 -23.45 -8.57
CA ALA A 209 -9.40 -23.94 -7.34
C ALA A 209 -10.32 -25.12 -7.62
N ASN A 210 -11.10 -25.07 -8.68
CA ASN A 210 -11.96 -26.16 -9.11
C ASN A 210 -11.14 -27.41 -9.50
N GLU A 211 -10.03 -27.25 -10.24
CA GLU A 211 -9.10 -28.33 -10.52
C GLU A 211 -8.56 -29.00 -9.25
N ILE A 212 -8.19 -28.18 -8.24
CA ILE A 212 -7.72 -28.70 -6.94
C ILE A 212 -8.82 -29.48 -6.20
N VAL A 213 -10.06 -29.03 -6.32
CA VAL A 213 -11.21 -29.70 -5.67
C VAL A 213 -11.53 -31.02 -6.37
N ILE A 214 -11.50 -31.05 -7.71
CA ILE A 214 -11.89 -32.22 -8.51
C ILE A 214 -10.73 -33.23 -8.61
N HIS A 215 -9.53 -32.75 -8.84
CA HIS A 215 -8.36 -33.61 -8.96
C HIS A 215 -7.68 -33.72 -7.59
N LYS A 216 -7.90 -34.82 -6.85
CA LYS A 216 -7.05 -35.22 -5.74
C LYS A 216 -5.63 -35.34 -6.29
N LYS A 217 -4.77 -34.33 -6.07
CA LYS A 217 -3.33 -34.51 -6.26
C LYS A 217 -2.89 -35.58 -5.29
N ASP A 218 -2.46 -36.71 -5.82
CA ASP A 218 -1.73 -37.72 -5.06
C ASP A 218 -0.64 -37.03 -4.28
N CYS A 219 -0.72 -37.17 -2.97
CA CYS A 219 0.23 -36.62 -2.02
C CYS A 219 1.51 -37.49 -2.04
N LYS A 220 2.22 -37.52 -3.18
CA LYS A 220 3.52 -38.17 -3.33
C LYS A 220 4.51 -37.15 -3.86
N SER A 221 5.49 -36.83 -3.01
CA SER A 221 6.75 -36.13 -3.23
C SER A 221 6.89 -34.73 -2.65
N LYS A 222 7.09 -34.69 -1.33
CA LYS A 222 8.14 -33.83 -0.74
C LYS A 222 8.86 -34.65 0.33
N PRO A 223 10.21 -34.72 0.32
CA PRO A 223 10.93 -35.45 1.33
C PRO A 223 10.78 -34.76 2.68
N VAL A 224 10.36 -35.56 3.66
CA VAL A 224 10.33 -35.20 5.08
C VAL A 224 11.76 -34.86 5.47
N CYS A 225 12.00 -33.63 5.95
CA CYS A 225 13.21 -33.30 6.69
C CYS A 225 13.29 -34.26 7.90
N LYS A 226 14.27 -35.19 7.86
CA LYS A 226 14.63 -36.01 9.01
C LYS A 226 14.99 -35.09 10.17
N ALA A 227 14.21 -35.17 11.25
CA ALA A 227 14.65 -34.73 12.56
C ALA A 227 15.87 -35.60 12.94
N VAL A 228 16.97 -34.94 13.22
CA VAL A 228 18.14 -35.56 13.87
C VAL A 228 17.91 -35.40 15.37
N LEU A 229 17.94 -36.52 16.05
CA LEU A 229 18.05 -36.70 17.50
C LEU A 229 19.20 -35.91 18.09
#